data_cea226a04418a4ded43a4cccb0f9bcc4
#
_entry.id   cea226a04418a4ded43a4cccb0f9bcc4
#
_cell.length_a   1.000
_cell.length_b   1.000
_cell.length_c   1.000
_cell.angle_alpha   90.00
_cell.angle_beta   90.00
_cell.angle_gamma   90.00
#
_symmetry.space_group_name_H-M   'P 1'
#
loop_
_entity.id
_entity.type
_entity.pdbx_description
1 polymer ?
#
loop_
_entity_poly.entity_id
_entity_poly.type
_entity_poly.pdbx_seq_one_letter_code
_entity_poly.pdbx_strand_id
1 'polypeptide(L)'
;MQTLADSIKQQVYVLSGPLIDGKYQYNDESLMIVLSSKKKIAFVTTKKVDDNFEDLCEDIIEDIGSVSDKYGYKEKIGRPRKWKSKLTTIYSTNDIVDIKEWFGNELAVKDSEDYRTLDLLVSLFIGSINDVKNITTEEPDNLLDKVKHKIQLFDGQQTRFIYEELEAEGKRITIQGLSGTGKTELLMHKLKDLYVKNKDAVFGFTCFNKILARKLRERIPEFFNFMKVEQQIDWNRLLCVSAWGSYGNEYSGIYRYICSFYEISFYSLRECGTFDSACQKAVEQVREKIKSYGYAFTYMFVDESQDFKESFSIYVSWLQKRNASLLVIYFNQFLRRRKKM
;
A
#
# COMPACT_ATOMS: atom_id res chain seq x y z
N MET A 1 -14.55 -19.81 0.71
CA MET A 1 -14.10 -18.50 0.16
C MET A 1 -12.73 -18.58 -0.52
N GLN A 2 -11.69 -19.13 0.13
CA GLN A 2 -10.37 -19.33 -0.50
C GLN A 2 -10.45 -20.26 -1.73
N THR A 3 -11.27 -21.32 -1.66
CA THR A 3 -11.61 -22.21 -2.79
C THR A 3 -12.35 -21.54 -3.94
N LEU A 4 -13.05 -20.43 -3.71
CA LEU A 4 -13.72 -19.66 -4.75
C LEU A 4 -12.69 -18.86 -5.57
N ALA A 5 -11.75 -18.16 -4.92
CA ALA A 5 -10.72 -17.38 -5.58
C ALA A 5 -9.84 -18.26 -6.49
N ASP A 6 -9.53 -19.50 -6.06
CA ASP A 6 -8.71 -20.44 -6.82
C ASP A 6 -9.42 -21.02 -8.04
N SER A 7 -10.77 -21.09 -8.03
CA SER A 7 -11.57 -21.65 -9.12
C SER A 7 -12.06 -20.62 -10.14
N ILE A 8 -12.02 -19.34 -9.80
CA ILE A 8 -12.52 -18.24 -10.63
C ILE A 8 -11.30 -17.43 -11.13
N LYS A 9 -11.10 -17.33 -12.44
CA LYS A 9 -10.05 -16.49 -13.05
C LYS A 9 -10.29 -14.97 -12.88
N GLN A 10 -11.06 -14.59 -11.87
CA GLN A 10 -11.46 -13.21 -11.58
C GLN A 10 -11.01 -12.84 -10.17
N GLN A 11 -10.52 -11.64 -9.98
CA GLN A 11 -10.10 -11.12 -8.68
C GLN A 11 -11.31 -10.92 -7.77
N VAL A 12 -11.26 -11.51 -6.59
CA VAL A 12 -12.30 -11.42 -5.56
C VAL A 12 -11.66 -10.93 -4.26
N TYR A 13 -12.28 -9.95 -3.64
CA TYR A 13 -11.91 -9.46 -2.32
C TYR A 13 -12.97 -9.90 -1.31
N VAL A 14 -12.53 -10.30 -0.13
CA VAL A 14 -13.40 -10.60 1.01
C VAL A 14 -12.88 -9.82 2.21
N LEU A 15 -13.67 -8.87 2.67
CA LEU A 15 -13.30 -7.92 3.71
C LEU A 15 -14.23 -8.08 4.91
N SER A 16 -13.76 -7.80 6.11
CA SER A 16 -14.57 -7.65 7.33
C SER A 16 -15.11 -6.23 7.53
N GLY A 17 -14.71 -5.30 6.67
CA GLY A 17 -15.14 -3.90 6.64
C GLY A 17 -14.38 -3.15 5.55
N PRO A 18 -14.77 -1.90 5.21
CA PRO A 18 -14.01 -1.06 4.30
C PRO A 18 -12.58 -0.85 4.79
N LEU A 19 -11.59 -0.91 3.89
CA LEU A 19 -10.18 -0.70 4.22
C LEU A 19 -9.75 0.77 4.16
N ILE A 20 -10.59 1.60 3.56
CA ILE A 20 -10.34 3.05 3.53
C ILE A 20 -10.71 3.66 4.88
N ASP A 21 -9.97 4.68 5.31
CA ASP A 21 -10.26 5.42 6.52
C ASP A 21 -11.61 6.13 6.41
N GLY A 22 -12.66 5.46 6.81
CA GLY A 22 -14.03 5.97 6.93
C GLY A 22 -14.23 6.69 8.26
N LYS A 23 -15.48 7.10 8.50
CA LYS A 23 -15.85 7.80 9.73
C LYS A 23 -15.96 6.86 10.92
N TYR A 24 -16.29 5.59 10.67
CA TYR A 24 -16.55 4.58 11.69
C TYR A 24 -15.67 3.35 11.49
N GLN A 25 -15.45 2.62 12.61
CA GLN A 25 -14.84 1.29 12.60
C GLN A 25 -15.95 0.26 12.83
N TYR A 26 -16.02 -0.75 11.98
CA TYR A 26 -17.04 -1.79 12.02
C TYR A 26 -16.45 -3.06 12.62
N ASN A 27 -16.98 -3.48 13.78
CA ASN A 27 -16.48 -4.62 14.56
C ASN A 27 -17.52 -5.75 14.63
N ASP A 28 -18.08 -6.18 13.52
CA ASP A 28 -18.93 -7.37 13.47
C ASP A 28 -18.17 -8.55 12.84
N GLU A 29 -17.83 -9.54 13.68
CA GLU A 29 -17.11 -10.75 13.26
C GLU A 29 -17.92 -11.61 12.27
N SER A 30 -19.23 -11.41 12.17
CA SER A 30 -20.09 -12.15 11.22
C SER A 30 -20.13 -11.51 9.83
N LEU A 31 -19.69 -10.25 9.68
CA LEU A 31 -19.72 -9.51 8.42
C LEU A 31 -18.61 -9.95 7.47
N MET A 32 -19.01 -10.23 6.25
CA MET A 32 -18.13 -10.39 5.10
C MET A 32 -18.63 -9.53 3.93
N ILE A 33 -17.77 -8.68 3.40
CA ILE A 33 -18.05 -7.89 2.20
C ILE A 33 -17.33 -8.54 1.03
N VAL A 34 -18.09 -9.04 0.06
CA VAL A 34 -17.55 -9.70 -1.14
C VAL A 34 -17.59 -8.73 -2.31
N LEU A 35 -16.42 -8.47 -2.88
CA LEU A 35 -16.22 -7.49 -3.95
C LEU A 35 -15.52 -8.15 -5.14
N SER A 36 -15.96 -7.83 -6.34
CA SER A 36 -15.28 -8.19 -7.58
C SER A 36 -15.74 -7.28 -8.71
N SER A 37 -14.88 -7.09 -9.71
CA SER A 37 -15.24 -6.33 -10.91
C SER A 37 -16.46 -6.94 -11.58
N LYS A 38 -17.39 -6.09 -12.05
CA LYS A 38 -18.64 -6.48 -12.74
C LYS A 38 -19.63 -7.33 -11.90
N LYS A 39 -19.43 -7.39 -10.58
CA LYS A 39 -20.33 -8.10 -9.66
C LYS A 39 -20.91 -7.14 -8.63
N LYS A 40 -22.15 -7.35 -8.22
CA LYS A 40 -22.75 -6.61 -7.11
C LYS A 40 -21.89 -6.77 -5.87
N ILE A 41 -21.82 -5.71 -5.08
CA ILE A 41 -21.20 -5.73 -3.76
C ILE A 41 -22.11 -6.53 -2.83
N ALA A 42 -21.64 -7.67 -2.33
CA ALA A 42 -22.44 -8.51 -1.45
C ALA A 42 -21.99 -8.36 0.00
N PHE A 43 -22.93 -7.99 0.86
CA PHE A 43 -22.79 -8.05 2.30
C PHE A 43 -23.31 -9.42 2.76
N VAL A 44 -22.46 -10.21 3.37
CA VAL A 44 -22.77 -11.59 3.75
C VAL A 44 -22.55 -11.75 5.26
N THR A 45 -23.55 -12.31 5.95
CA THR A 45 -23.42 -12.66 7.36
C THR A 45 -23.39 -14.15 7.58
N THR A 46 -22.65 -14.61 8.59
CA THR A 46 -22.69 -16.02 9.06
C THR A 46 -23.92 -16.33 9.91
N LYS A 47 -24.67 -15.29 10.29
CA LYS A 47 -25.92 -15.37 11.06
C LYS A 47 -27.12 -15.25 10.13
N LYS A 48 -28.34 -15.29 10.70
CA LYS A 48 -29.54 -14.89 9.97
C LYS A 48 -29.51 -13.39 9.75
N VAL A 49 -29.95 -12.94 8.59
CA VAL A 49 -30.13 -11.51 8.31
C VAL A 49 -31.25 -11.00 9.22
N ASP A 50 -30.97 -9.95 9.99
CA ASP A 50 -31.90 -9.24 10.86
C ASP A 50 -31.77 -7.72 10.62
N ASP A 51 -32.66 -6.95 11.23
CA ASP A 51 -32.70 -5.49 11.08
C ASP A 51 -31.37 -4.83 11.48
N ASN A 52 -30.69 -5.35 12.52
CA ASN A 52 -29.41 -4.80 12.96
C ASN A 52 -28.30 -5.00 11.92
N PHE A 53 -28.32 -6.14 11.21
CA PHE A 53 -27.35 -6.37 10.14
C PHE A 53 -27.66 -5.53 8.90
N GLU A 54 -28.95 -5.31 8.59
CA GLU A 54 -29.34 -4.39 7.51
C GLU A 54 -28.92 -2.95 7.83
N ASP A 55 -29.14 -2.48 9.06
CA ASP A 55 -28.70 -1.16 9.52
C ASP A 55 -27.16 -1.01 9.44
N LEU A 56 -26.43 -2.04 9.85
CA LEU A 56 -24.97 -2.07 9.70
C LEU A 56 -24.51 -1.93 8.24
N CYS A 57 -25.19 -2.63 7.32
CA CYS A 57 -24.90 -2.52 5.90
C CYS A 57 -25.20 -1.11 5.37
N GLU A 58 -26.29 -0.49 5.85
CA GLU A 58 -26.64 0.88 5.48
C GLU A 58 -25.61 1.88 5.98
N ASP A 59 -25.16 1.76 7.22
CA ASP A 59 -24.11 2.61 7.79
C ASP A 59 -22.80 2.53 7.00
N ILE A 60 -22.42 1.31 6.59
CA ILE A 60 -21.24 1.12 5.72
C ILE A 60 -21.42 1.81 4.36
N ILE A 61 -22.59 1.68 3.75
CA ILE A 61 -22.92 2.30 2.45
C ILE A 61 -22.88 3.82 2.54
N GLU A 62 -23.44 4.41 3.60
CA GLU A 62 -23.43 5.87 3.82
C GLU A 62 -22.01 6.38 4.14
N ASP A 63 -21.23 5.61 4.87
CA ASP A 63 -19.82 5.94 5.13
C ASP A 63 -19.00 5.94 3.84
N ILE A 64 -19.15 4.93 2.97
CA ILE A 64 -18.55 4.92 1.61
C ILE A 64 -19.06 6.11 0.78
N GLY A 65 -20.33 6.50 0.94
CA GLY A 65 -20.88 7.71 0.32
C GLY A 65 -20.14 8.97 0.77
N SER A 66 -19.85 9.09 2.07
CA SER A 66 -19.09 10.22 2.64
C SER A 66 -17.63 10.22 2.16
N VAL A 67 -17.00 9.04 2.15
CA VAL A 67 -15.65 8.85 1.60
C VAL A 67 -15.61 9.20 0.11
N SER A 68 -16.64 8.83 -0.65
CA SER A 68 -16.73 9.18 -2.08
C SER A 68 -16.75 10.69 -2.32
N ASP A 69 -17.38 11.44 -1.43
CA ASP A 69 -17.40 12.92 -1.49
C ASP A 69 -16.00 13.48 -1.18
N LYS A 70 -15.34 12.96 -0.14
CA LYS A 70 -13.98 13.34 0.27
C LYS A 70 -12.98 13.23 -0.89
N TYR A 71 -13.07 12.19 -1.71
CA TYR A 71 -12.15 11.93 -2.82
C TYR A 71 -12.67 12.37 -4.20
N GLY A 72 -13.83 13.03 -4.26
CA GLY A 72 -14.43 13.53 -5.50
C GLY A 72 -15.09 12.45 -6.37
N TYR A 73 -15.25 11.24 -5.88
CA TYR A 73 -15.92 10.14 -6.59
C TYR A 73 -17.41 10.38 -6.76
N LYS A 74 -18.04 11.12 -5.85
CA LYS A 74 -19.47 11.43 -5.85
C LYS A 74 -19.96 12.05 -7.17
N GLU A 75 -19.12 12.82 -7.85
CA GLU A 75 -19.45 13.39 -9.16
C GLU A 75 -19.60 12.31 -10.24
N LYS A 76 -18.91 11.18 -10.10
CA LYS A 76 -18.89 10.06 -11.05
C LYS A 76 -19.92 9.00 -10.71
N ILE A 77 -19.97 8.57 -9.44
CA ILE A 77 -20.85 7.46 -9.01
C ILE A 77 -22.19 7.93 -8.45
N GLY A 78 -22.33 9.22 -8.12
CA GLY A 78 -23.51 9.76 -7.48
C GLY A 78 -23.59 9.45 -5.98
N ARG A 79 -24.72 9.81 -5.36
CA ARG A 79 -25.01 9.49 -3.95
C ARG A 79 -25.44 8.03 -3.77
N PRO A 80 -25.30 7.42 -2.59
CA PRO A 80 -25.67 6.03 -2.32
C PRO A 80 -27.05 5.62 -2.83
N ARG A 81 -28.06 6.49 -2.69
CA ARG A 81 -29.42 6.26 -3.18
C ARG A 81 -29.52 5.94 -4.69
N LYS A 82 -28.52 6.31 -5.50
CA LYS A 82 -28.53 6.05 -6.96
C LYS A 82 -28.04 4.63 -7.31
N TRP A 83 -27.17 4.07 -6.50
CA TRP A 83 -26.49 2.82 -6.82
C TRP A 83 -26.73 1.69 -5.80
N LYS A 84 -27.10 2.00 -4.55
CA LYS A 84 -27.33 1.03 -3.47
C LYS A 84 -28.25 -0.11 -3.92
N SER A 85 -29.49 0.18 -4.29
CA SER A 85 -30.48 -0.85 -4.63
C SER A 85 -30.12 -1.69 -5.86
N LYS A 86 -29.29 -1.14 -6.77
CA LYS A 86 -28.91 -1.80 -8.03
C LYS A 86 -27.60 -2.59 -7.89
N LEU A 87 -26.64 -2.08 -7.11
CA LEU A 87 -25.26 -2.55 -7.07
C LEU A 87 -24.84 -3.22 -5.76
N THR A 88 -25.74 -3.22 -4.75
CA THR A 88 -25.48 -3.95 -3.50
C THR A 88 -26.54 -5.01 -3.23
N THR A 89 -26.22 -5.98 -2.39
CA THR A 89 -27.13 -7.05 -1.99
C THR A 89 -26.69 -7.64 -0.65
N ILE A 90 -27.62 -8.20 0.09
CA ILE A 90 -27.40 -8.77 1.43
C ILE A 90 -27.79 -10.25 1.38
N TYR A 91 -26.95 -11.10 2.00
CA TYR A 91 -27.18 -12.55 2.11
C TYR A 91 -26.77 -13.07 3.48
N SER A 92 -27.45 -14.16 3.90
CA SER A 92 -26.89 -15.07 4.90
C SER A 92 -26.06 -16.15 4.19
N THR A 93 -25.02 -16.66 4.83
CA THR A 93 -24.30 -17.84 4.30
C THR A 93 -25.21 -19.05 4.12
N ASN A 94 -26.32 -19.14 4.88
CA ASN A 94 -27.30 -20.21 4.78
C ASN A 94 -28.13 -20.13 3.49
N ASP A 95 -28.26 -18.96 2.88
CA ASP A 95 -29.00 -18.73 1.65
C ASP A 95 -28.18 -19.09 0.40
N ILE A 96 -26.86 -19.27 0.56
CA ILE A 96 -25.94 -19.56 -0.53
C ILE A 96 -25.76 -21.09 -0.66
N VAL A 97 -26.54 -21.70 -1.50
CA VAL A 97 -26.50 -23.17 -1.73
C VAL A 97 -25.33 -23.58 -2.60
N ASP A 98 -25.14 -22.91 -3.74
CA ASP A 98 -23.98 -23.09 -4.62
C ASP A 98 -23.22 -21.77 -4.79
N ILE A 99 -22.02 -21.72 -4.25
CA ILE A 99 -21.19 -20.52 -4.25
C ILE A 99 -20.76 -20.09 -5.66
N LYS A 100 -20.65 -21.03 -6.62
CA LYS A 100 -20.29 -20.71 -8.00
C LYS A 100 -21.46 -20.12 -8.76
N GLU A 101 -22.64 -20.68 -8.57
CA GLU A 101 -23.88 -20.17 -9.16
C GLU A 101 -24.22 -18.79 -8.59
N TRP A 102 -24.18 -18.66 -7.27
CA TRP A 102 -24.38 -17.39 -6.58
C TRP A 102 -23.42 -16.30 -7.09
N PHE A 103 -22.11 -16.56 -7.10
CA PHE A 103 -21.13 -15.60 -7.58
C PHE A 103 -21.25 -15.37 -9.10
N GLY A 104 -21.48 -16.42 -9.88
CA GLY A 104 -21.56 -16.36 -11.33
C GLY A 104 -22.79 -15.61 -11.84
N ASN A 105 -23.95 -15.96 -11.33
CA ASN A 105 -25.25 -15.56 -11.86
C ASN A 105 -25.96 -14.53 -10.99
N GLU A 106 -26.08 -14.75 -9.68
CA GLU A 106 -26.86 -13.88 -8.80
C GLU A 106 -26.16 -12.52 -8.55
N LEU A 107 -24.83 -12.52 -8.42
CA LEU A 107 -24.07 -11.28 -8.29
C LEU A 107 -23.77 -10.60 -9.62
N ALA A 108 -24.13 -11.22 -10.75
CA ALA A 108 -23.84 -10.63 -12.06
C ALA A 108 -24.63 -9.34 -12.28
N VAL A 109 -23.93 -8.27 -12.65
CA VAL A 109 -24.56 -7.04 -13.11
C VAL A 109 -24.78 -7.12 -14.61
N LYS A 110 -26.01 -6.86 -15.04
CA LYS A 110 -26.44 -7.02 -16.44
C LYS A 110 -26.09 -5.80 -17.30
N ASP A 111 -26.10 -4.63 -16.68
CA ASP A 111 -25.89 -3.37 -17.36
C ASP A 111 -24.40 -2.99 -17.37
N SER A 112 -23.84 -2.86 -18.54
CA SER A 112 -22.42 -2.51 -18.71
C SER A 112 -22.10 -1.07 -18.29
N GLU A 113 -23.07 -0.18 -18.27
CA GLU A 113 -22.91 1.20 -17.79
C GLU A 113 -22.54 1.24 -16.31
N ASP A 114 -22.97 0.23 -15.54
CA ASP A 114 -22.68 0.13 -14.11
C ASP A 114 -21.28 -0.42 -13.79
N TYR A 115 -20.61 -1.05 -14.74
CA TYR A 115 -19.31 -1.68 -14.47
C TYR A 115 -18.28 -0.69 -13.95
N ARG A 116 -18.26 0.50 -14.51
CA ARG A 116 -17.32 1.52 -14.11
C ARG A 116 -17.64 2.10 -12.72
N THR A 117 -18.92 2.27 -12.44
CA THR A 117 -19.39 2.64 -11.10
C THR A 117 -18.99 1.59 -10.07
N LEU A 118 -19.13 0.30 -10.40
CA LEU A 118 -18.70 -0.80 -9.54
C LEU A 118 -17.19 -0.81 -9.29
N ASP A 119 -16.39 -0.65 -10.34
CA ASP A 119 -14.93 -0.62 -10.18
C ASP A 119 -14.48 0.57 -9.31
N LEU A 120 -15.14 1.72 -9.43
CA LEU A 120 -14.91 2.86 -8.55
C LEU A 120 -15.34 2.58 -7.11
N LEU A 121 -16.50 1.95 -6.90
CA LEU A 121 -16.95 1.52 -5.57
C LEU A 121 -15.99 0.50 -4.96
N VAL A 122 -15.61 -0.53 -5.70
CA VAL A 122 -14.62 -1.51 -5.26
C VAL A 122 -13.33 -0.82 -4.86
N SER A 123 -12.85 0.15 -5.66
CA SER A 123 -11.63 0.90 -5.34
C SER A 123 -11.75 1.67 -4.02
N LEU A 124 -12.92 2.23 -3.71
CA LEU A 124 -13.19 2.89 -2.42
C LEU A 124 -13.14 1.88 -1.28
N PHE A 125 -13.83 0.76 -1.37
CA PHE A 125 -13.85 -0.27 -0.32
C PHE A 125 -12.46 -0.81 0.02
N ILE A 126 -11.61 -1.03 -1.00
CA ILE A 126 -10.24 -1.56 -0.82
C ILE A 126 -9.18 -0.48 -0.62
N GLY A 127 -9.58 0.79 -0.55
CA GLY A 127 -8.67 1.92 -0.36
C GLY A 127 -7.70 2.18 -1.53
N SER A 128 -8.00 1.66 -2.73
CA SER A 128 -7.24 1.92 -3.96
C SER A 128 -7.72 3.22 -4.62
N ILE A 129 -7.36 4.35 -4.04
CA ILE A 129 -7.85 5.64 -4.50
C ILE A 129 -7.24 6.04 -5.85
N ASN A 130 -8.10 6.37 -6.79
CA ASN A 130 -7.73 6.79 -8.14
C ASN A 130 -8.02 8.30 -8.35
N ASP A 131 -7.25 8.96 -9.21
CA ASP A 131 -7.59 10.31 -9.68
C ASP A 131 -8.77 10.23 -10.65
N VAL A 132 -9.94 10.63 -10.15
CA VAL A 132 -11.21 10.55 -10.91
C VAL A 132 -11.48 11.76 -11.82
N LYS A 133 -10.66 12.80 -11.76
CA LYS A 133 -10.88 14.04 -12.56
C LYS A 133 -10.92 13.72 -14.06
N ASN A 134 -10.06 12.82 -14.50
CA ASN A 134 -9.92 12.45 -15.90
C ASN A 134 -10.68 11.17 -16.28
N ILE A 135 -11.38 10.53 -15.33
CA ILE A 135 -12.15 9.31 -15.59
C ILE A 135 -13.48 9.71 -16.29
N THR A 136 -13.68 9.23 -17.51
CA THR A 136 -14.96 9.35 -18.24
C THR A 136 -15.90 8.22 -17.81
N THR A 137 -17.21 8.44 -17.85
CA THR A 137 -18.23 7.41 -17.58
C THR A 137 -18.30 6.37 -18.70
N GLU A 138 -17.93 6.73 -19.92
CA GLU A 138 -17.90 5.84 -21.08
C GLU A 138 -16.51 5.20 -21.24
N GLU A 139 -16.45 3.97 -21.77
CA GLU A 139 -15.19 3.34 -22.13
C GLU A 139 -14.54 4.11 -23.28
N PRO A 140 -13.27 4.52 -23.16
CA PRO A 140 -12.59 5.19 -24.26
C PRO A 140 -12.41 4.25 -25.46
N ASP A 141 -12.58 4.76 -26.67
CA ASP A 141 -12.48 3.98 -27.91
C ASP A 141 -11.04 3.55 -28.25
N ASN A 142 -10.05 4.36 -27.88
CA ASN A 142 -8.66 4.06 -28.21
C ASN A 142 -7.88 3.45 -27.03
N LEU A 143 -6.86 2.63 -27.38
CA LEU A 143 -6.04 1.89 -26.40
C LEU A 143 -5.29 2.81 -25.43
N LEU A 144 -4.80 3.97 -25.90
CA LEU A 144 -4.03 4.90 -25.10
C LEU A 144 -4.89 5.53 -23.99
N ASP A 145 -6.11 5.90 -24.32
CA ASP A 145 -7.04 6.48 -23.35
C ASP A 145 -7.60 5.40 -22.41
N LYS A 146 -7.81 4.15 -22.90
CA LYS A 146 -8.10 3.01 -22.02
C LYS A 146 -7.03 2.81 -20.96
N VAL A 147 -5.76 2.96 -21.31
CA VAL A 147 -4.64 2.85 -20.36
C VAL A 147 -4.62 4.04 -19.37
N LYS A 148 -4.80 5.27 -19.88
CA LYS A 148 -4.79 6.48 -19.06
C LYS A 148 -5.96 6.56 -18.06
N HIS A 149 -7.13 6.06 -18.46
CA HIS A 149 -8.35 6.12 -17.67
C HIS A 149 -8.69 4.80 -16.96
N LYS A 150 -7.74 3.86 -16.92
CA LYS A 150 -7.94 2.59 -16.23
C LYS A 150 -8.03 2.83 -14.73
N ILE A 151 -9.13 2.37 -14.13
CA ILE A 151 -9.26 2.30 -12.67
C ILE A 151 -8.28 1.24 -12.18
N GLN A 152 -7.33 1.65 -11.34
CA GLN A 152 -6.36 0.75 -10.74
C GLN A 152 -6.96 0.17 -9.47
N LEU A 153 -7.08 -1.15 -9.44
CA LEU A 153 -7.45 -1.89 -8.24
C LEU A 153 -6.20 -2.61 -7.73
N PHE A 154 -5.88 -2.42 -6.46
CA PHE A 154 -4.85 -3.24 -5.82
C PHE A 154 -5.31 -4.69 -5.81
N ASP A 155 -4.42 -5.62 -6.13
CA ASP A 155 -4.71 -7.03 -5.94
C ASP A 155 -4.76 -7.40 -4.44
N GLY A 156 -5.22 -8.62 -4.13
CA GLY A 156 -5.38 -9.05 -2.74
C GLY A 156 -4.07 -9.04 -1.95
N GLN A 157 -2.92 -9.35 -2.59
CA GLN A 157 -1.61 -9.31 -1.94
C GLN A 157 -1.14 -7.87 -1.70
N GLN A 158 -1.38 -6.98 -2.66
CA GLN A 158 -1.08 -5.55 -2.54
C GLN A 158 -1.91 -4.91 -1.44
N THR A 159 -3.21 -5.18 -1.43
CA THR A 159 -4.15 -4.68 -0.41
C THR A 159 -3.74 -5.16 0.99
N ARG A 160 -3.46 -6.46 1.11
CA ARG A 160 -2.97 -7.07 2.34
C ARG A 160 -1.67 -6.41 2.81
N PHE A 161 -0.70 -6.24 1.92
CA PHE A 161 0.55 -5.56 2.25
C PHE A 161 0.34 -4.14 2.79
N ILE A 162 -0.57 -3.35 2.20
CA ILE A 162 -0.81 -1.97 2.62
C ILE A 162 -1.44 -1.93 4.02
N TYR A 163 -2.50 -2.70 4.26
CA TYR A 163 -3.39 -2.53 5.40
C TYR A 163 -3.20 -3.54 6.54
N GLU A 164 -2.62 -4.72 6.28
CA GLU A 164 -2.31 -5.63 7.38
C GLU A 164 -1.26 -5.02 8.32
N GLU A 165 -1.48 -5.22 9.61
CA GLU A 165 -0.47 -4.93 10.60
C GLU A 165 0.76 -5.80 10.32
N LEU A 166 1.91 -5.15 10.29
CA LEU A 166 3.17 -5.84 10.12
C LEU A 166 3.49 -6.53 11.44
N GLU A 167 2.80 -7.66 11.70
CA GLU A 167 3.13 -8.51 12.83
C GLU A 167 4.52 -9.07 12.66
N ALA A 168 5.30 -8.90 13.68
CA ALA A 168 6.52 -9.57 14.08
C ALA A 168 7.80 -8.76 14.01
N GLU A 169 8.49 -8.94 15.08
CA GLU A 169 9.82 -8.49 15.40
C GLU A 169 10.79 -8.67 14.23
N GLY A 170 11.30 -7.54 13.71
CA GLY A 170 12.42 -7.53 12.77
C GLY A 170 12.16 -8.15 11.40
N LYS A 171 10.91 -8.23 10.94
CA LYS A 171 10.61 -8.82 9.62
C LYS A 171 11.07 -7.91 8.48
N ARG A 172 11.85 -8.50 7.59
CA ARG A 172 12.15 -7.97 6.27
C ARG A 172 11.07 -8.40 5.30
N ILE A 173 10.35 -7.44 4.73
CA ILE A 173 9.36 -7.68 3.68
C ILE A 173 9.98 -7.30 2.34
N THR A 174 9.92 -8.19 1.39
CA THR A 174 10.43 -7.97 0.03
C THR A 174 9.28 -8.03 -0.96
N ILE A 175 9.11 -6.96 -1.73
CA ILE A 175 8.13 -6.89 -2.81
C ILE A 175 8.85 -7.13 -4.14
N GLN A 176 8.45 -8.16 -4.87
CA GLN A 176 8.96 -8.45 -6.20
C GLN A 176 7.90 -8.14 -7.26
N GLY A 177 8.32 -7.53 -8.36
CA GLY A 177 7.42 -7.24 -9.47
C GLY A 177 8.15 -6.62 -10.65
N LEU A 178 7.55 -6.68 -11.82
CA LEU A 178 8.08 -6.10 -13.04
C LEU A 178 8.19 -4.56 -12.94
N SER A 179 8.96 -3.94 -13.83
CA SER A 179 8.99 -2.49 -13.95
C SER A 179 7.58 -1.96 -14.29
N GLY A 180 7.20 -0.83 -13.70
CA GLY A 180 5.90 -0.22 -13.94
C GLY A 180 4.70 -0.89 -13.25
N THR A 181 4.91 -1.88 -12.38
CA THR A 181 3.82 -2.53 -11.62
C THR A 181 3.38 -1.79 -10.36
N GLY A 182 3.79 -0.54 -10.18
CA GLY A 182 3.34 0.29 -9.06
C GLY A 182 4.02 0.03 -7.73
N LYS A 183 5.21 -0.60 -7.69
CA LYS A 183 5.94 -0.91 -6.44
C LYS A 183 6.18 0.31 -5.55
N THR A 184 6.69 1.40 -6.13
CA THR A 184 6.89 2.67 -5.42
C THR A 184 5.58 3.23 -4.87
N GLU A 185 4.47 3.05 -5.62
CA GLU A 185 3.13 3.43 -5.17
C GLU A 185 2.71 2.62 -3.94
N LEU A 186 2.92 1.32 -3.96
CA LEU A 186 2.67 0.46 -2.78
C LEU A 186 3.46 0.90 -1.55
N LEU A 187 4.73 1.29 -1.73
CA LEU A 187 5.53 1.83 -0.62
C LEU A 187 4.97 3.14 -0.08
N MET A 188 4.52 4.04 -0.94
CA MET A 188 3.93 5.30 -0.51
C MET A 188 2.60 5.09 0.23
N HIS A 189 1.76 4.16 -0.23
CA HIS A 189 0.54 3.77 0.49
C HIS A 189 0.85 3.17 1.87
N LYS A 190 1.85 2.27 1.95
CA LYS A 190 2.28 1.70 3.23
C LYS A 190 2.92 2.73 4.15
N LEU A 191 3.74 3.62 3.60
CA LEU A 191 4.29 4.75 4.34
C LEU A 191 3.16 5.61 4.93
N LYS A 192 2.17 5.99 4.12
CA LYS A 192 0.99 6.77 4.56
C LYS A 192 0.27 6.06 5.71
N ASP A 193 -0.05 4.79 5.55
CA ASP A 193 -0.76 4.00 6.56
C ASP A 193 -0.01 3.98 7.90
N LEU A 194 1.28 3.63 7.87
CA LEU A 194 2.11 3.58 9.06
C LEU A 194 2.38 4.97 9.68
N TYR A 195 2.54 6.00 8.84
CA TYR A 195 2.82 7.36 9.29
C TYR A 195 1.65 7.97 10.07
N VAL A 196 0.42 7.70 9.62
CA VAL A 196 -0.79 8.17 10.28
C VAL A 196 -1.06 7.39 11.58
N LYS A 197 -0.89 6.06 11.55
CA LYS A 197 -1.14 5.19 12.70
C LYS A 197 -0.12 5.37 13.83
N ASN A 198 1.15 5.63 13.50
CA ASN A 198 2.25 5.64 14.47
C ASN A 198 2.86 7.05 14.60
N LYS A 199 2.28 7.87 15.47
CA LYS A 199 2.67 9.29 15.63
C LYS A 199 4.12 9.50 16.09
N ASP A 200 4.66 8.58 16.89
CA ASP A 200 6.01 8.65 17.46
C ASP A 200 7.06 7.92 16.62
N ALA A 201 6.66 7.31 15.52
CA ALA A 201 7.57 6.55 14.68
C ALA A 201 8.46 7.45 13.82
N VAL A 202 9.72 7.04 13.68
CA VAL A 202 10.72 7.65 12.79
C VAL A 202 10.88 6.78 11.55
N PHE A 203 10.80 7.40 10.38
CA PHE A 203 10.79 6.74 9.08
C PHE A 203 12.02 7.09 8.26
N GLY A 204 12.69 6.08 7.72
CA GLY A 204 13.67 6.26 6.65
C GLY A 204 13.09 5.82 5.31
N PHE A 205 13.21 6.65 4.29
CA PHE A 205 12.88 6.28 2.91
C PHE A 205 14.09 6.56 2.03
N THR A 206 14.62 5.53 1.37
CA THR A 206 15.83 5.67 0.58
C THR A 206 15.76 4.90 -0.74
N CYS A 207 16.56 5.36 -1.68
CA CYS A 207 16.95 4.65 -2.89
C CYS A 207 18.41 4.98 -3.20
N PHE A 208 19.03 4.22 -4.11
CA PHE A 208 20.44 4.43 -4.41
C PHE A 208 20.69 5.77 -5.11
N ASN A 209 19.82 6.16 -6.02
CA ASN A 209 19.99 7.30 -6.93
C ASN A 209 19.53 8.62 -6.29
N LYS A 210 20.41 9.65 -6.31
CA LYS A 210 20.12 11.00 -5.77
C LYS A 210 18.94 11.69 -6.46
N ILE A 211 18.80 11.53 -7.78
CA ILE A 211 17.72 12.17 -8.55
C ILE A 211 16.40 11.53 -8.19
N LEU A 212 16.36 10.19 -8.07
CA LEU A 212 15.18 9.47 -7.65
C LEU A 212 14.77 9.85 -6.21
N ALA A 213 15.72 9.90 -5.29
CA ALA A 213 15.47 10.30 -3.90
C ALA A 213 14.86 11.72 -3.81
N ARG A 214 15.35 12.67 -4.61
CA ARG A 214 14.78 14.01 -4.68
C ARG A 214 13.35 13.99 -5.21
N LYS A 215 13.10 13.26 -6.30
CA LYS A 215 11.73 13.11 -6.85
C LYS A 215 10.77 12.45 -5.85
N LEU A 216 11.21 11.44 -5.10
CA LEU A 216 10.42 10.82 -4.04
C LEU A 216 10.09 11.82 -2.94
N ARG A 217 11.08 12.62 -2.50
CA ARG A 217 10.88 13.65 -1.49
C ARG A 217 9.87 14.73 -1.91
N GLU A 218 9.84 15.08 -3.18
CA GLU A 218 8.85 16.01 -3.76
C GLU A 218 7.48 15.35 -3.87
N ARG A 219 7.43 14.10 -4.29
CA ARG A 219 6.19 13.35 -4.54
C ARG A 219 5.44 12.93 -3.26
N ILE A 220 6.14 12.66 -2.16
CA ILE A 220 5.51 12.22 -0.91
C ILE A 220 4.47 13.23 -0.39
N PRO A 221 4.75 14.52 -0.26
CA PRO A 221 3.73 15.50 0.15
C PRO A 221 2.56 15.60 -0.82
N GLU A 222 2.80 15.54 -2.13
CA GLU A 222 1.75 15.53 -3.15
C GLU A 222 0.84 14.31 -2.99
N PHE A 223 1.43 13.14 -2.74
CA PHE A 223 0.69 11.91 -2.47
C PHE A 223 -0.14 12.00 -1.18
N PHE A 224 0.42 12.53 -0.09
CA PHE A 224 -0.33 12.74 1.16
C PHE A 224 -1.48 13.71 0.97
N ASN A 225 -1.30 14.80 0.23
CA ASN A 225 -2.37 15.73 -0.13
C ASN A 225 -3.44 15.05 -1.00
N PHE A 226 -3.04 14.25 -1.98
CA PHE A 226 -3.95 13.47 -2.81
C PHE A 226 -4.77 12.48 -1.97
N MET A 227 -4.15 11.80 -1.02
CA MET A 227 -4.79 10.88 -0.07
C MET A 227 -5.55 11.61 1.05
N LYS A 228 -5.67 12.96 0.98
CA LYS A 228 -6.40 13.77 1.96
C LYS A 228 -5.96 13.53 3.41
N VAL A 229 -4.68 13.29 3.62
CA VAL A 229 -4.10 13.20 4.97
C VAL A 229 -4.06 14.60 5.55
N GLU A 230 -4.71 14.80 6.70
CA GLU A 230 -4.78 16.13 7.35
C GLU A 230 -3.43 16.58 7.91
N GLN A 231 -2.61 15.61 8.32
CA GLN A 231 -1.30 15.86 8.87
C GLN A 231 -0.27 16.15 7.77
N GLN A 232 0.39 17.30 7.85
CA GLN A 232 1.54 17.60 6.99
C GLN A 232 2.73 16.69 7.32
N ILE A 233 3.61 16.50 6.33
CA ILE A 233 4.85 15.74 6.53
C ILE A 233 5.79 16.49 7.47
N ASP A 234 6.09 15.86 8.59
CA ASP A 234 7.17 16.28 9.48
C ASP A 234 8.48 15.63 9.04
N TRP A 235 9.37 16.44 8.49
CA TRP A 235 10.67 15.97 8.00
C TRP A 235 11.66 15.58 9.11
N ASN A 236 11.34 15.85 10.39
CA ASN A 236 12.09 15.30 11.52
C ASN A 236 11.72 13.83 11.77
N ARG A 237 10.49 13.43 11.39
CA ARG A 237 10.02 12.05 11.48
C ARG A 237 10.27 11.24 10.22
N LEU A 238 10.41 11.88 9.06
CA LEU A 238 10.62 11.22 7.78
C LEU A 238 11.89 11.70 7.10
N LEU A 239 12.92 10.87 7.07
CA LEU A 239 14.13 11.10 6.30
C LEU A 239 14.02 10.44 4.93
N CYS A 240 13.80 11.23 3.86
CA CYS A 240 13.76 10.75 2.47
C CYS A 240 14.99 11.24 1.71
N VAL A 241 15.98 10.36 1.53
CA VAL A 241 17.30 10.72 0.98
C VAL A 241 17.93 9.57 0.19
N SER A 242 18.94 9.86 -0.62
CA SER A 242 19.72 8.84 -1.32
C SER A 242 20.62 8.01 -0.39
N ALA A 243 21.23 6.98 -0.93
CA ALA A 243 22.03 6.03 -0.17
C ALA A 243 23.23 6.64 0.57
N TRP A 244 24.12 7.32 -0.11
CA TRP A 244 25.46 7.65 0.44
C TRP A 244 25.50 8.89 1.33
N GLY A 245 25.29 10.07 0.75
CA GLY A 245 25.49 11.37 1.44
C GLY A 245 26.86 12.02 1.20
N SER A 246 27.15 13.06 1.98
CA SER A 246 28.37 13.87 1.89
C SER A 246 28.81 14.37 3.27
N TYR A 247 30.09 14.76 3.42
CA TYR A 247 30.62 15.28 4.68
C TYR A 247 29.93 16.56 5.19
N GLY A 248 29.59 17.47 4.28
CA GLY A 248 29.07 18.79 4.64
C GLY A 248 27.63 18.83 5.14
N ASN A 249 26.86 17.73 4.99
CA ASN A 249 25.49 17.69 5.42
C ASN A 249 25.11 16.29 5.90
N GLU A 250 24.78 16.14 7.17
CA GLU A 250 24.42 14.88 7.80
C GLU A 250 23.10 14.28 7.27
N TYR A 251 22.19 15.11 6.74
CA TYR A 251 20.92 14.69 6.13
C TYR A 251 21.01 14.48 4.62
N SER A 252 22.21 14.41 4.04
CA SER A 252 22.39 14.29 2.58
C SER A 252 22.28 12.87 2.05
N GLY A 253 22.27 11.86 2.92
CA GLY A 253 22.14 10.46 2.58
C GLY A 253 21.92 9.60 3.80
N ILE A 254 21.28 8.42 3.58
CA ILE A 254 20.93 7.53 4.70
C ILE A 254 22.18 7.04 5.46
N TYR A 255 23.23 6.66 4.70
CA TYR A 255 24.49 6.22 5.29
C TYR A 255 25.16 7.35 6.08
N ARG A 256 25.20 8.59 5.55
CA ARG A 256 25.77 9.75 6.25
C ARG A 256 25.00 10.07 7.54
N TYR A 257 23.66 10.07 7.47
CA TYR A 257 22.81 10.28 8.64
C TYR A 257 23.09 9.25 9.75
N ILE A 258 23.19 7.98 9.38
CA ILE A 258 23.47 6.90 10.33
C ILE A 258 24.85 7.06 10.96
N CYS A 259 25.86 7.42 10.18
CA CYS A 259 27.19 7.71 10.72
C CYS A 259 27.16 8.84 11.75
N SER A 260 26.39 9.89 11.49
CA SER A 260 26.18 10.99 12.45
C SER A 260 25.43 10.53 13.69
N PHE A 261 24.32 9.81 13.52
CA PHE A 261 23.47 9.34 14.63
C PHE A 261 24.22 8.44 15.63
N TYR A 262 25.08 7.54 15.15
CA TYR A 262 25.87 6.65 15.99
C TYR A 262 27.26 7.17 16.32
N GLU A 263 27.61 8.37 15.88
CA GLU A 263 28.94 8.94 16.06
C GLU A 263 30.07 7.99 15.59
N ILE A 264 29.89 7.46 14.36
CA ILE A 264 30.85 6.58 13.71
C ILE A 264 31.47 7.26 12.49
N SER A 265 32.58 6.74 12.01
CA SER A 265 33.29 7.31 10.87
C SER A 265 32.50 7.23 9.58
N PHE A 266 32.32 8.37 8.91
CA PHE A 266 31.78 8.43 7.56
C PHE A 266 32.93 8.28 6.55
N TYR A 267 32.75 7.41 5.58
CA TYR A 267 33.70 7.19 4.50
C TYR A 267 33.12 7.59 3.15
N SER A 268 33.84 8.47 2.44
CA SER A 268 33.48 8.87 1.08
C SER A 268 33.82 7.80 0.05
N LEU A 269 33.36 8.01 -1.19
CA LEU A 269 33.71 7.16 -2.33
C LEU A 269 35.26 7.10 -2.54
N ARG A 270 35.95 8.21 -2.32
CA ARG A 270 37.41 8.27 -2.48
C ARG A 270 38.16 7.41 -1.46
N GLU A 271 37.60 7.25 -0.26
CA GLU A 271 38.23 6.50 0.84
C GLU A 271 37.89 5.01 0.84
N CYS A 272 36.71 4.64 0.32
CA CYS A 272 36.25 3.25 0.32
C CYS A 272 36.17 2.62 -1.07
N GLY A 273 36.23 3.39 -2.14
CA GLY A 273 36.07 2.91 -3.51
C GLY A 273 34.65 2.46 -3.87
N THR A 274 33.90 1.86 -2.94
CA THR A 274 32.53 1.41 -3.18
C THR A 274 31.61 1.69 -1.98
N PHE A 275 30.32 1.85 -2.25
CA PHE A 275 29.29 2.00 -1.20
C PHE A 275 29.20 0.76 -0.31
N ASP A 276 29.36 -0.41 -0.89
CA ASP A 276 29.36 -1.68 -0.19
C ASP A 276 30.47 -1.77 0.87
N SER A 277 31.69 -1.36 0.51
CA SER A 277 32.83 -1.31 1.45
C SER A 277 32.61 -0.32 2.58
N ALA A 278 31.95 0.83 2.31
CA ALA A 278 31.59 1.79 3.33
C ALA A 278 30.55 1.20 4.30
N CYS A 279 29.53 0.50 3.79
CA CYS A 279 28.54 -0.18 4.63
C CYS A 279 29.15 -1.29 5.50
N GLN A 280 30.06 -2.10 4.95
CA GLN A 280 30.76 -3.15 5.72
C GLN A 280 31.48 -2.59 6.93
N LYS A 281 32.28 -1.52 6.73
CA LYS A 281 33.00 -0.85 7.85
C LYS A 281 32.03 -0.28 8.89
N ALA A 282 30.89 0.27 8.45
CA ALA A 282 29.91 0.86 9.34
C ALA A 282 29.15 -0.19 10.15
N VAL A 283 28.83 -1.36 9.58
CA VAL A 283 28.13 -2.45 10.29
C VAL A 283 28.86 -2.84 11.57
N GLU A 284 30.19 -3.00 11.53
CA GLU A 284 30.99 -3.39 12.68
C GLU A 284 30.89 -2.32 13.80
N GLN A 285 31.00 -1.04 13.45
CA GLN A 285 30.93 0.05 14.41
C GLN A 285 29.52 0.25 14.99
N VAL A 286 28.48 0.18 14.15
CA VAL A 286 27.07 0.31 14.57
C VAL A 286 26.68 -0.77 15.56
N ARG A 287 27.15 -2.00 15.36
CA ARG A 287 26.84 -3.15 16.23
C ARG A 287 27.18 -2.89 17.69
N GLU A 288 28.27 -2.18 17.94
CA GLU A 288 28.72 -1.82 19.29
C GLU A 288 27.88 -0.65 19.86
N LYS A 289 27.56 0.33 19.02
CA LYS A 289 26.89 1.56 19.42
C LYS A 289 25.37 1.41 19.63
N ILE A 290 24.72 0.48 18.93
CA ILE A 290 23.26 0.35 18.94
C ILE A 290 22.68 0.10 20.34
N LYS A 291 23.46 -0.55 21.23
CA LYS A 291 23.03 -0.81 22.61
C LYS A 291 22.90 0.48 23.42
N SER A 292 23.72 1.49 23.11
CA SER A 292 23.77 2.76 23.85
C SER A 292 22.87 3.82 23.23
N TYR A 293 22.79 3.88 21.91
CA TYR A 293 22.06 4.92 21.15
C TYR A 293 20.62 4.50 20.79
N GLY A 294 20.30 3.21 20.86
CA GLY A 294 19.04 2.69 20.39
C GLY A 294 18.99 2.61 18.85
N TYR A 295 17.79 2.64 18.27
CA TYR A 295 17.57 2.47 16.84
C TYR A 295 17.31 3.80 16.14
N ALA A 296 17.96 4.02 15.00
CA ALA A 296 17.83 5.26 14.25
C ALA A 296 16.44 5.42 13.58
N PHE A 297 15.78 4.32 13.25
CA PHE A 297 14.47 4.30 12.58
C PHE A 297 13.52 3.30 13.23
N THR A 298 12.22 3.62 13.21
CA THR A 298 11.16 2.65 13.49
C THR A 298 10.87 1.83 12.25
N TYR A 299 10.75 2.48 11.10
CA TYR A 299 10.47 1.84 9.82
C TYR A 299 11.46 2.31 8.76
N MET A 300 11.88 1.38 7.90
CA MET A 300 12.80 1.68 6.82
C MET A 300 12.24 1.19 5.48
N PHE A 301 12.12 2.11 4.53
CA PHE A 301 11.67 1.87 3.16
C PHE A 301 12.87 1.99 2.22
N VAL A 302 13.07 0.97 1.39
CA VAL A 302 14.15 0.94 0.39
C VAL A 302 13.54 0.69 -0.98
N ASP A 303 13.51 1.72 -1.81
CA ASP A 303 13.06 1.59 -3.20
C ASP A 303 14.24 1.21 -4.12
N GLU A 304 13.96 0.47 -5.18
CA GLU A 304 14.95 -0.04 -6.13
C GLU A 304 16.12 -0.78 -5.43
N SER A 305 15.80 -1.65 -4.50
CA SER A 305 16.79 -2.30 -3.62
C SER A 305 17.78 -3.21 -4.36
N GLN A 306 17.53 -3.59 -5.62
CA GLN A 306 18.48 -4.31 -6.45
C GLN A 306 19.76 -3.52 -6.77
N ASP A 307 19.72 -2.19 -6.63
CA ASP A 307 20.88 -1.32 -6.82
C ASP A 307 21.84 -1.38 -5.62
N PHE A 308 21.38 -1.96 -4.50
CA PHE A 308 22.18 -2.15 -3.30
C PHE A 308 22.77 -3.56 -3.25
N LYS A 309 23.94 -3.68 -2.66
CA LYS A 309 24.54 -4.97 -2.32
C LYS A 309 24.07 -5.46 -0.94
N GLU A 310 24.39 -6.70 -0.63
CA GLU A 310 23.95 -7.39 0.59
C GLU A 310 24.38 -6.66 1.87
N SER A 311 25.57 -6.07 1.88
CA SER A 311 26.11 -5.32 3.04
C SER A 311 25.21 -4.17 3.47
N PHE A 312 24.57 -3.46 2.52
CA PHE A 312 23.60 -2.44 2.86
C PHE A 312 22.34 -3.03 3.50
N SER A 313 21.89 -4.17 3.03
CA SER A 313 20.74 -4.86 3.61
C SER A 313 21.00 -5.27 5.06
N ILE A 314 22.20 -5.81 5.35
CA ILE A 314 22.65 -6.14 6.71
C ILE A 314 22.73 -4.86 7.55
N TYR A 315 23.35 -3.81 7.02
CA TYR A 315 23.48 -2.52 7.67
C TYR A 315 22.11 -1.97 8.09
N VAL A 316 21.16 -1.91 7.17
CA VAL A 316 19.81 -1.40 7.45
C VAL A 316 19.07 -2.27 8.46
N SER A 317 19.23 -3.59 8.45
CA SER A 317 18.58 -4.49 9.41
C SER A 317 18.99 -4.24 10.87
N TRP A 318 20.15 -3.68 11.11
CA TRP A 318 20.64 -3.29 12.45
C TRP A 318 20.13 -1.95 12.94
N LEU A 319 19.61 -1.11 12.04
CA LEU A 319 19.27 0.28 12.32
C LEU A 319 17.84 0.52 12.74
N GLN A 320 17.00 -0.50 12.63
CA GLN A 320 15.58 -0.39 12.94
C GLN A 320 15.23 -1.16 14.21
N LYS A 321 14.23 -0.66 14.92
CA LYS A 321 13.71 -1.27 16.14
C LYS A 321 13.36 -2.74 15.88
N ARG A 322 13.67 -3.65 16.80
CA ARG A 322 13.44 -5.09 16.63
C ARG A 322 11.99 -5.45 16.31
N ASN A 323 11.04 -4.64 16.77
CA ASN A 323 9.61 -4.80 16.53
C ASN A 323 9.10 -3.99 15.32
N ALA A 324 9.98 -3.56 14.43
CA ALA A 324 9.63 -2.79 13.24
C ALA A 324 10.02 -3.54 11.96
N SER A 325 9.28 -3.31 10.88
CA SER A 325 9.48 -4.01 9.61
C SER A 325 10.38 -3.25 8.66
N LEU A 326 11.35 -3.95 8.07
CA LEU A 326 12.13 -3.47 6.95
C LEU A 326 11.35 -3.72 5.65
N LEU A 327 10.98 -2.66 4.97
CA LEU A 327 10.32 -2.74 3.68
C LEU A 327 11.34 -2.56 2.57
N VAL A 328 11.63 -3.63 1.84
CA VAL A 328 12.63 -3.63 0.76
C VAL A 328 11.96 -4.07 -0.54
N ILE A 329 12.12 -3.28 -1.58
CA ILE A 329 11.63 -3.63 -2.92
C ILE A 329 12.78 -4.16 -3.77
N TYR A 330 12.61 -5.35 -4.32
CA TYR A 330 13.49 -5.91 -5.33
C TYR A 330 12.91 -5.80 -6.73
N PHE A 331 13.77 -5.48 -7.67
CA PHE A 331 13.49 -5.62 -9.07
C PHE A 331 13.81 -7.05 -9.58
N ASN A 332 13.30 -7.41 -10.72
CA ASN A 332 13.26 -8.72 -11.34
C ASN A 332 14.61 -9.47 -11.41
N GLN A 333 14.63 -10.74 -11.00
CA GLN A 333 15.80 -11.63 -11.09
C GLN A 333 16.07 -12.21 -12.50
N PHE A 334 15.45 -11.72 -13.56
CA PHE A 334 15.69 -12.30 -14.90
C PHE A 334 17.09 -12.07 -15.47
N LEU A 335 17.93 -11.24 -14.86
CA LEU A 335 19.29 -10.96 -15.33
C LEU A 335 20.42 -11.66 -14.56
N ARG A 336 20.14 -12.44 -13.51
CA ARG A 336 21.20 -13.14 -12.73
C ARG A 336 21.51 -14.57 -13.16
N ARG A 337 20.91 -15.11 -14.22
CA ARG A 337 21.25 -16.45 -14.74
C ARG A 337 22.29 -16.47 -15.87
N ARG A 338 23.08 -15.42 -16.03
CA ARG A 338 24.25 -15.44 -16.95
C ARG A 338 25.54 -15.10 -16.22
N LYS A 339 25.97 -15.93 -15.25
CA LYS A 339 27.37 -16.08 -14.86
C LYS A 339 27.50 -17.33 -14.01
N LYS A 340 27.42 -18.47 -14.66
CA LYS A 340 28.14 -19.71 -14.31
C LYS A 340 28.25 -20.50 -15.61
N MET A 341 29.24 -20.21 -16.38
CA MET A 341 30.03 -21.10 -17.19
C MET A 341 31.47 -20.68 -17.02
#